data_b58a30e5efea69ec8c4e012acfe203eb
#
_entry.id   b58a30e5efea69ec8c4e012acfe203eb
#
_cell.length_a   1.000
_cell.length_b   1.000
_cell.length_c   1.000
_cell.angle_alpha   90.00
_cell.angle_beta   90.00
_cell.angle_gamma   90.00
#
_symmetry.space_group_name_H-M   'P 1'
#
loop_
_entity.id
_entity.type
_entity.pdbx_description
1 polymer ?
#
loop_
_entity_poly.entity_id
_entity_poly.type
_entity_poly.pdbx_seq_one_letter_code
_entity_poly.pdbx_strand_id
1 'polypeptide(L)'
;MLGAAAFIIAEFLKISYLDVLLMAVIPTLLYYLTLFLMVEIDVRKFGMKDVVFGQIESAWSLTKKYWFHFLSLVSIIAFMLLGFSPELSVFWATVVALATSFLRRDTTLIPYEIFERRAPLVRGALDSGLLKALQGGSTAVLNVAATCAGAGIIVGVVTLTGLGLKFSSIVLAYAGGSLLLTAIYTALIVWIVGLAVPVTASYIICAVIAAPALIALKVPEFAAHMFIFYYAVLSEVSPPTALSPFAAAAITGGDPYKTTLQCWKYTPPAFLVPFFFVLDPHGSGLLLTGSFKALADADWGSIAVITFIAVVSIMALVTGFQGWMYRNAGPAVRLLLISAGFLLVYPERWSRIAGFCLIAVSMAVQILGRRRALA
;
A
#
# COMPACT_ATOMS: atom_id res chain seq x y z
N MET A 1 -3.58 -3.60 -1.95
CA MET A 1 -3.01 -2.26 -1.99
C MET A 1 -3.15 -1.56 -3.35
N LEU A 2 -2.86 -2.21 -4.46
CA LEU A 2 -2.72 -1.53 -5.75
C LEU A 2 -4.05 -1.07 -6.40
N GLY A 3 -5.12 -1.82 -6.26
CA GLY A 3 -6.42 -1.46 -6.86
C GLY A 3 -6.38 -1.15 -8.36
N ALA A 4 -7.33 -0.37 -8.83
CA ALA A 4 -7.40 0.05 -10.24
C ALA A 4 -6.22 0.94 -10.68
N ALA A 5 -5.57 1.64 -9.76
CA ALA A 5 -4.45 2.52 -10.07
C ALA A 5 -3.23 1.79 -10.65
N ALA A 6 -3.04 0.50 -10.33
CA ALA A 6 -1.95 -0.29 -10.89
C ALA A 6 -2.03 -0.46 -12.41
N PHE A 7 -3.24 -0.59 -12.96
CA PHE A 7 -3.44 -0.62 -14.41
C PHE A 7 -3.07 0.71 -15.05
N ILE A 8 -3.37 1.80 -14.37
CA ILE A 8 -3.04 3.15 -14.84
C ILE A 8 -1.53 3.39 -14.78
N ILE A 9 -0.83 2.91 -13.73
CA ILE A 9 0.63 2.95 -13.66
C ILE A 9 1.24 2.21 -14.86
N ALA A 10 0.76 1.00 -15.15
CA ALA A 10 1.23 0.21 -16.27
C ALA A 10 1.05 0.95 -17.61
N GLU A 11 -0.10 1.63 -17.78
CA GLU A 11 -0.39 2.42 -18.98
C GLU A 11 0.49 3.68 -19.08
N PHE A 12 0.71 4.42 -18.00
CA PHE A 12 1.58 5.59 -17.98
C PHE A 12 3.03 5.24 -18.29
N LEU A 13 3.54 4.18 -17.66
CA LEU A 13 4.91 3.74 -17.82
C LEU A 13 5.15 2.85 -19.07
N LYS A 14 4.08 2.47 -19.77
CA LYS A 14 4.15 1.52 -20.91
C LYS A 14 4.85 0.20 -20.58
N ILE A 15 4.61 -0.30 -19.38
CA ILE A 15 5.17 -1.56 -18.87
C ILE A 15 4.07 -2.60 -18.62
N SER A 16 4.47 -3.85 -18.39
CA SER A 16 3.52 -4.90 -18.01
C SER A 16 2.88 -4.62 -16.65
N TYR A 17 1.60 -4.96 -16.50
CA TYR A 17 0.96 -4.95 -15.18
C TYR A 17 1.69 -5.83 -14.16
N LEU A 18 2.27 -6.95 -14.60
CA LEU A 18 3.08 -7.81 -13.73
C LEU A 18 4.33 -7.11 -13.21
N ASP A 19 4.96 -6.23 -14.00
CA ASP A 19 6.09 -5.42 -13.53
C ASP A 19 5.64 -4.46 -12.42
N VAL A 20 4.45 -3.86 -12.54
CA VAL A 20 3.87 -3.03 -11.47
C VAL A 20 3.62 -3.82 -10.20
N LEU A 21 3.10 -5.04 -10.32
CA LEU A 21 2.92 -5.93 -9.17
C LEU A 21 4.27 -6.27 -8.52
N LEU A 22 5.27 -6.55 -9.32
CA LEU A 22 6.63 -6.84 -8.84
C LEU A 22 7.20 -5.67 -8.03
N MET A 23 7.11 -4.46 -8.57
CA MET A 23 7.57 -3.24 -7.89
C MET A 23 6.89 -3.01 -6.53
N ALA A 24 5.68 -3.46 -6.36
CA ALA A 24 4.93 -3.29 -5.13
C ALA A 24 5.26 -4.30 -4.03
N VAL A 25 5.97 -5.39 -4.31
CA VAL A 25 6.17 -6.51 -3.36
C VAL A 25 6.85 -6.04 -2.08
N ILE A 26 8.08 -5.52 -2.18
CA ILE A 26 8.84 -5.12 -0.98
C ILE A 26 8.19 -3.93 -0.27
N PRO A 27 7.77 -2.83 -0.94
CA PRO A 27 7.05 -1.74 -0.27
C PRO A 27 5.78 -2.19 0.47
N THR A 28 5.03 -3.13 -0.11
CA THR A 28 3.84 -3.68 0.54
C THR A 28 4.19 -4.49 1.79
N LEU A 29 5.24 -5.32 1.73
CA LEU A 29 5.72 -6.06 2.89
C LEU A 29 6.19 -5.12 4.01
N LEU A 30 6.91 -4.05 3.68
CA LEU A 30 7.34 -3.04 4.64
C LEU A 30 6.15 -2.28 5.26
N TYR A 31 5.12 -1.99 4.47
CA TYR A 31 3.89 -1.37 4.95
C TYR A 31 3.16 -2.28 5.96
N TYR A 32 2.95 -3.54 5.61
CA TYR A 32 2.29 -4.49 6.52
C TYR A 32 3.14 -4.79 7.76
N LEU A 33 4.47 -4.84 7.62
CA LEU A 33 5.37 -4.94 8.77
C LEU A 33 5.19 -3.77 9.72
N THR A 34 5.08 -2.55 9.19
CA THR A 34 4.81 -1.35 9.99
C THR A 34 3.52 -1.50 10.80
N LEU A 35 2.43 -1.85 10.14
CA LEU A 35 1.13 -2.00 10.80
C LEU A 35 1.15 -3.13 11.84
N PHE A 36 1.74 -4.28 11.48
CA PHE A 36 1.87 -5.41 12.38
C PHE A 36 2.62 -5.04 13.66
N LEU A 37 3.78 -4.39 13.52
CA LEU A 37 4.58 -3.98 14.66
C LEU A 37 3.88 -2.92 15.51
N MET A 38 3.18 -1.96 14.89
CA MET A 38 2.44 -0.93 15.62
C MET A 38 1.32 -1.53 16.46
N VAL A 39 0.56 -2.48 15.91
CA VAL A 39 -0.51 -3.19 16.63
C VAL A 39 0.08 -4.10 17.71
N GLU A 40 1.11 -4.87 17.40
CA GLU A 40 1.75 -5.78 18.34
C GLU A 40 2.29 -5.05 19.58
N ILE A 41 2.89 -3.87 19.38
CA ILE A 41 3.37 -3.05 20.50
C ILE A 41 2.20 -2.51 21.32
N ASP A 42 1.10 -2.06 20.71
CA ASP A 42 -0.07 -1.62 21.46
C ASP A 42 -0.69 -2.76 22.28
N VAL A 43 -0.81 -3.97 21.72
CA VAL A 43 -1.29 -5.15 22.43
C VAL A 43 -0.44 -5.42 23.68
N ARG A 44 0.90 -5.42 23.53
CA ARG A 44 1.82 -5.67 24.65
C ARG A 44 1.82 -4.53 25.67
N LYS A 45 1.81 -3.28 25.19
CA LYS A 45 1.87 -2.08 26.03
C LYS A 45 0.63 -1.92 26.91
N PHE A 46 -0.54 -2.23 26.39
CA PHE A 46 -1.82 -2.10 27.09
C PHE A 46 -2.29 -3.42 27.73
N GLY A 47 -1.53 -4.50 27.56
CA GLY A 47 -1.90 -5.81 28.12
C GLY A 47 -3.25 -6.30 27.60
N MET A 48 -3.55 -6.04 26.33
CA MET A 48 -4.82 -6.45 25.71
C MET A 48 -4.91 -7.97 25.75
N LYS A 49 -6.07 -8.45 26.22
CA LYS A 49 -6.37 -9.88 26.26
C LYS A 49 -6.88 -10.31 24.89
N ASP A 50 -6.60 -11.56 24.54
CA ASP A 50 -7.19 -12.17 23.36
C ASP A 50 -8.72 -12.11 23.43
N VAL A 51 -9.33 -11.60 22.37
CA VAL A 51 -10.78 -11.65 22.22
C VAL A 51 -11.11 -13.09 21.84
N VAL A 52 -11.71 -13.82 22.77
CA VAL A 52 -12.25 -15.16 22.48
C VAL A 52 -13.52 -14.93 21.63
N PHE A 53 -13.33 -14.84 20.33
CA PHE A 53 -14.47 -15.02 19.43
C PHE A 53 -14.91 -16.48 19.60
N GLY A 54 -16.21 -16.72 19.75
CA GLY A 54 -16.77 -18.08 19.87
C GLY A 54 -16.18 -19.04 18.83
N GLN A 55 -16.66 -20.23 18.62
CA GLN A 55 -16.08 -21.26 17.76
C GLN A 55 -15.73 -20.72 16.36
N ILE A 56 -14.53 -20.12 16.22
CA ILE A 56 -14.00 -19.71 14.91
C ILE A 56 -13.27 -20.93 14.33
N GLU A 57 -13.71 -21.37 13.14
CA GLU A 57 -12.96 -22.35 12.38
C GLU A 57 -11.54 -21.83 12.13
N SER A 58 -10.53 -22.67 12.33
CA SER A 58 -9.13 -22.32 12.03
C SER A 58 -9.00 -21.81 10.59
N ALA A 59 -8.18 -20.76 10.37
CA ALA A 59 -7.88 -20.26 9.03
C ALA A 59 -7.41 -21.38 8.08
N TRP A 60 -6.67 -22.37 8.59
CA TRP A 60 -6.24 -23.52 7.81
C TRP A 60 -7.40 -24.45 7.43
N SER A 61 -8.37 -24.65 8.31
CA SER A 61 -9.60 -25.39 8.01
C SER A 61 -10.42 -24.70 6.92
N LEU A 62 -10.61 -23.37 7.05
CA LEU A 62 -11.31 -22.57 6.05
C LEU A 62 -10.59 -22.57 4.70
N THR A 63 -9.25 -22.45 4.70
CA THR A 63 -8.45 -22.54 3.47
C THR A 63 -8.61 -23.89 2.80
N LYS A 64 -8.56 -24.99 3.55
CA LYS A 64 -8.81 -26.34 3.00
C LYS A 64 -10.24 -26.51 2.46
N LYS A 65 -11.20 -25.89 3.10
CA LYS A 65 -12.62 -25.99 2.76
C LYS A 65 -12.97 -25.19 1.50
N TYR A 66 -12.29 -24.04 1.27
CA TYR A 66 -12.60 -23.08 0.23
C TYR A 66 -11.41 -22.78 -0.70
N TRP A 67 -10.42 -23.66 -0.77
CA TRP A 67 -9.18 -23.48 -1.55
C TRP A 67 -9.43 -23.16 -3.02
N PHE A 68 -10.52 -23.66 -3.60
CA PHE A 68 -10.86 -23.47 -5.00
C PHE A 68 -11.18 -22.01 -5.37
N HIS A 69 -11.51 -21.17 -4.41
CA HIS A 69 -11.68 -19.73 -4.66
C HIS A 69 -10.36 -19.03 -5.02
N PHE A 70 -9.22 -19.57 -4.56
CA PHE A 70 -7.92 -19.05 -4.95
C PHE A 70 -7.57 -19.33 -6.41
N LEU A 71 -8.24 -20.29 -7.07
CA LEU A 71 -7.99 -20.59 -8.47
C LEU A 71 -8.25 -19.42 -9.40
N SER A 72 -9.23 -18.57 -9.11
CA SER A 72 -9.50 -17.37 -9.90
C SER A 72 -8.36 -16.34 -9.78
N LEU A 73 -7.77 -16.17 -8.60
CA LEU A 73 -6.62 -15.30 -8.40
C LEU A 73 -5.37 -15.84 -9.09
N VAL A 74 -5.12 -17.14 -8.95
CA VAL A 74 -3.98 -17.80 -9.61
C VAL A 74 -4.14 -17.75 -11.13
N SER A 75 -5.37 -17.90 -11.65
CA SER A 75 -5.63 -17.85 -13.08
C SER A 75 -5.35 -16.48 -13.71
N ILE A 76 -5.58 -15.37 -12.99
CA ILE A 76 -5.19 -14.03 -13.49
C ILE A 76 -3.69 -14.01 -13.79
N ILE A 77 -2.88 -14.42 -12.82
CA ILE A 77 -1.41 -14.43 -12.97
C ILE A 77 -0.99 -15.38 -14.09
N ALA A 78 -1.59 -16.58 -14.13
CA ALA A 78 -1.28 -17.59 -15.14
C ALA A 78 -1.58 -17.08 -16.57
N PHE A 79 -2.76 -16.49 -16.80
CA PHE A 79 -3.11 -15.92 -18.10
C PHE A 79 -2.21 -14.77 -18.51
N MET A 80 -1.83 -13.91 -17.58
CA MET A 80 -0.88 -12.82 -17.86
C MET A 80 0.51 -13.34 -18.20
N LEU A 81 0.98 -14.40 -17.52
CA LEU A 81 2.26 -15.07 -17.86
C LEU A 81 2.20 -15.76 -19.22
N LEU A 82 1.03 -16.21 -19.66
CA LEU A 82 0.79 -16.74 -21.01
C LEU A 82 0.71 -15.64 -22.09
N GLY A 83 0.86 -14.37 -21.72
CA GLY A 83 0.87 -13.23 -22.62
C GLY A 83 -0.50 -12.63 -22.94
N PHE A 84 -1.54 -12.97 -22.18
CA PHE A 84 -2.85 -12.34 -22.34
C PHE A 84 -2.80 -10.89 -21.78
N SER A 85 -3.61 -10.00 -22.37
CA SER A 85 -3.78 -8.67 -21.81
C SER A 85 -4.41 -8.74 -20.40
N PRO A 86 -4.20 -7.72 -19.55
CA PRO A 86 -4.80 -7.68 -18.21
C PRO A 86 -6.32 -7.84 -18.24
N GLU A 87 -7.01 -7.18 -19.20
CA GLU A 87 -8.46 -7.24 -19.36
C GLU A 87 -8.93 -8.65 -19.69
N LEU A 88 -8.25 -9.29 -20.65
CA LEU A 88 -8.58 -10.66 -21.07
C LEU A 88 -8.29 -11.66 -19.95
N SER A 89 -7.21 -11.45 -19.20
CA SER A 89 -6.86 -12.27 -18.03
C SER A 89 -7.92 -12.19 -16.94
N VAL A 90 -8.42 -10.99 -16.64
CA VAL A 90 -9.50 -10.79 -15.66
C VAL A 90 -10.82 -11.38 -16.17
N PHE A 91 -11.12 -11.24 -17.45
CA PHE A 91 -12.31 -11.85 -18.04
C PHE A 91 -12.30 -13.37 -17.85
N TRP A 92 -11.22 -14.07 -18.25
CA TRP A 92 -11.12 -15.51 -18.08
C TRP A 92 -11.07 -15.94 -16.61
N ALA A 93 -10.43 -15.17 -15.73
CA ALA A 93 -10.46 -15.43 -14.31
C ALA A 93 -11.86 -15.30 -13.70
N THR A 94 -12.67 -14.39 -14.22
CA THR A 94 -14.09 -14.27 -13.84
C THR A 94 -14.88 -15.53 -14.29
N VAL A 95 -14.60 -16.05 -15.47
CA VAL A 95 -15.18 -17.32 -15.94
C VAL A 95 -14.75 -18.48 -15.04
N VAL A 96 -13.46 -18.53 -14.65
CA VAL A 96 -12.94 -19.53 -13.69
C VAL A 96 -13.65 -19.38 -12.34
N ALA A 97 -13.83 -18.15 -11.83
CA ALA A 97 -14.55 -17.90 -10.58
C ALA A 97 -16.01 -18.40 -10.64
N LEU A 98 -16.68 -18.15 -11.75
CA LEU A 98 -18.04 -18.66 -11.98
C LEU A 98 -18.05 -20.19 -12.01
N ALA A 99 -17.14 -20.82 -12.76
CA ALA A 99 -17.04 -22.27 -12.84
C ALA A 99 -16.73 -22.92 -11.48
N THR A 100 -15.81 -22.35 -10.72
CA THR A 100 -15.44 -22.87 -9.39
C THR A 100 -16.54 -22.65 -8.36
N SER A 101 -17.45 -21.67 -8.53
CA SER A 101 -18.60 -21.49 -7.65
C SER A 101 -19.52 -22.71 -7.59
N PHE A 102 -19.55 -23.52 -8.66
CA PHE A 102 -20.38 -24.75 -8.71
C PHE A 102 -19.78 -25.93 -7.92
N LEU A 103 -18.55 -25.84 -7.43
CA LEU A 103 -17.96 -26.93 -6.64
C LEU A 103 -18.66 -27.17 -5.31
N ARG A 104 -19.41 -26.18 -4.82
CA ARG A 104 -20.18 -26.31 -3.58
C ARG A 104 -21.53 -25.58 -3.69
N ARG A 105 -22.56 -26.17 -3.05
CA ARG A 105 -23.91 -25.58 -3.06
C ARG A 105 -24.01 -24.26 -2.32
N ASP A 106 -23.21 -24.05 -1.27
CA ASP A 106 -23.17 -22.84 -0.47
C ASP A 106 -22.46 -21.65 -1.15
N THR A 107 -21.68 -21.91 -2.19
CA THR A 107 -20.91 -20.88 -2.92
C THR A 107 -21.41 -20.64 -4.34
N THR A 108 -22.41 -21.40 -4.79
CA THR A 108 -22.89 -21.27 -6.17
C THR A 108 -23.55 -19.92 -6.43
N LEU A 109 -23.16 -19.28 -7.53
CA LEU A 109 -23.74 -18.02 -7.99
C LEU A 109 -25.06 -18.20 -8.71
N ILE A 110 -25.32 -19.41 -9.24
CA ILE A 110 -26.59 -19.78 -9.87
C ILE A 110 -27.26 -20.84 -9.00
N PRO A 111 -28.46 -20.57 -8.45
CA PRO A 111 -29.14 -21.52 -7.58
C PRO A 111 -29.37 -22.87 -8.27
N TYR A 112 -29.06 -23.97 -7.62
CA TYR A 112 -29.28 -25.33 -8.14
C TYR A 112 -30.76 -25.62 -8.43
N GLU A 113 -31.67 -24.94 -7.74
CA GLU A 113 -33.12 -25.06 -7.92
C GLU A 113 -33.58 -24.69 -9.34
N ILE A 114 -32.80 -23.86 -10.04
CA ILE A 114 -33.06 -23.54 -11.47
C ILE A 114 -32.82 -24.79 -12.34
N PHE A 115 -31.77 -25.58 -12.05
CA PHE A 115 -31.45 -26.80 -12.77
C PHE A 115 -32.42 -27.94 -12.40
N GLU A 116 -32.95 -27.97 -11.18
CA GLU A 116 -33.91 -28.95 -10.71
C GLU A 116 -35.37 -28.59 -11.14
N ARG A 117 -35.58 -27.54 -11.93
CA ARG A 117 -36.90 -27.02 -12.39
C ARG A 117 -37.90 -26.76 -11.27
N ARG A 118 -37.43 -26.50 -10.05
CA ARG A 118 -38.27 -26.25 -8.88
C ARG A 118 -38.63 -24.76 -8.68
N ALA A 119 -37.95 -23.86 -9.39
CA ALA A 119 -38.25 -22.44 -9.36
C ALA A 119 -38.60 -21.93 -10.78
N PRO A 120 -39.49 -20.93 -10.92
CA PRO A 120 -39.73 -20.30 -12.19
C PRO A 120 -38.42 -19.63 -12.67
N LEU A 121 -37.97 -20.01 -13.86
CA LEU A 121 -36.69 -19.63 -14.49
C LEU A 121 -36.39 -18.11 -14.35
N VAL A 122 -37.40 -17.27 -14.56
CA VAL A 122 -37.24 -15.80 -14.51
C VAL A 122 -36.98 -15.30 -13.11
N ARG A 123 -37.73 -15.74 -12.10
CA ARG A 123 -37.54 -15.31 -10.71
C ARG A 123 -36.22 -15.86 -10.13
N GLY A 124 -35.92 -17.13 -10.39
CA GLY A 124 -34.66 -17.72 -9.93
C GLY A 124 -33.43 -17.06 -10.56
N ALA A 125 -33.53 -16.66 -11.84
CA ALA A 125 -32.46 -15.91 -12.51
C ALA A 125 -32.28 -14.50 -11.94
N LEU A 126 -33.39 -13.77 -11.67
CA LEU A 126 -33.35 -12.41 -11.10
C LEU A 126 -32.79 -12.40 -9.67
N ASP A 127 -33.04 -13.41 -8.87
CA ASP A 127 -32.54 -13.56 -7.51
C ASP A 127 -31.16 -14.21 -7.41
N SER A 128 -30.60 -14.63 -8.56
CA SER A 128 -29.31 -15.32 -8.60
C SER A 128 -28.16 -14.43 -8.10
N GLY A 129 -27.20 -15.03 -7.41
CA GLY A 129 -25.95 -14.40 -7.01
C GLY A 129 -25.17 -13.85 -8.21
N LEU A 130 -25.28 -14.50 -9.37
CA LEU A 130 -24.66 -14.04 -10.62
C LEU A 130 -25.19 -12.68 -11.08
N LEU A 131 -26.52 -12.49 -11.10
CA LEU A 131 -27.10 -11.24 -11.51
C LEU A 131 -26.78 -10.11 -10.53
N LYS A 132 -26.79 -10.41 -9.22
CA LYS A 132 -26.36 -9.46 -8.19
C LYS A 132 -24.89 -9.09 -8.32
N ALA A 133 -24.02 -10.05 -8.63
CA ALA A 133 -22.59 -9.81 -8.88
C ALA A 133 -22.38 -8.95 -10.12
N LEU A 134 -23.08 -9.21 -11.22
CA LEU A 134 -23.03 -8.41 -12.45
C LEU A 134 -23.54 -6.98 -12.22
N GLN A 135 -24.65 -6.82 -11.50
CA GLN A 135 -25.19 -5.52 -11.12
C GLN A 135 -24.20 -4.75 -10.24
N GLY A 136 -23.66 -5.39 -9.21
CA GLY A 136 -22.68 -4.77 -8.31
C GLY A 136 -21.42 -4.37 -9.04
N GLY A 137 -20.89 -5.23 -9.91
CA GLY A 137 -19.73 -4.92 -10.76
C GLY A 137 -20.00 -3.74 -11.70
N SER A 138 -21.14 -3.73 -12.39
CA SER A 138 -21.51 -2.63 -13.29
C SER A 138 -21.65 -1.30 -12.54
N THR A 139 -22.26 -1.32 -11.35
CA THR A 139 -22.41 -0.11 -10.52
C THR A 139 -21.05 0.40 -10.04
N ALA A 140 -20.15 -0.51 -9.62
CA ALA A 140 -18.80 -0.14 -9.19
C ALA A 140 -17.99 0.51 -10.31
N VAL A 141 -18.11 -0.01 -11.55
CA VAL A 141 -17.42 0.55 -12.72
C VAL A 141 -17.86 1.98 -13.02
N LEU A 142 -19.13 2.34 -12.81
CA LEU A 142 -19.63 3.70 -13.04
C LEU A 142 -18.87 4.74 -12.22
N ASN A 143 -18.62 4.46 -10.96
CA ASN A 143 -17.87 5.36 -10.08
C ASN A 143 -16.41 5.51 -10.54
N VAL A 144 -15.75 4.42 -10.91
CA VAL A 144 -14.38 4.44 -11.41
C VAL A 144 -14.31 5.20 -12.74
N ALA A 145 -15.21 4.92 -13.66
CA ALA A 145 -15.27 5.57 -14.98
C ALA A 145 -15.49 7.09 -14.86
N ALA A 146 -16.43 7.52 -14.02
CA ALA A 146 -16.70 8.93 -13.78
C ALA A 146 -15.47 9.64 -13.17
N THR A 147 -14.81 8.99 -12.20
CA THR A 147 -13.60 9.51 -11.56
C THR A 147 -12.45 9.63 -12.57
N CYS A 148 -12.23 8.61 -13.40
CA CYS A 148 -11.19 8.63 -14.43
C CYS A 148 -11.48 9.69 -15.51
N ALA A 149 -12.74 9.86 -15.91
CA ALA A 149 -13.14 10.89 -16.86
C ALA A 149 -12.86 12.30 -16.31
N GLY A 150 -13.26 12.57 -15.07
CA GLY A 150 -12.95 13.83 -14.38
C GLY A 150 -11.46 14.10 -14.25
N ALA A 151 -10.70 13.11 -13.81
CA ALA A 151 -9.24 13.20 -13.73
C ALA A 151 -8.60 13.41 -15.11
N GLY A 152 -9.11 12.75 -16.15
CA GLY A 152 -8.65 12.91 -17.54
C GLY A 152 -8.85 14.33 -18.06
N ILE A 153 -9.98 14.99 -17.72
CA ILE A 153 -10.21 16.40 -18.06
C ILE A 153 -9.15 17.29 -17.39
N ILE A 154 -8.88 17.08 -16.10
CA ILE A 154 -7.86 17.85 -15.37
C ILE A 154 -6.49 17.66 -16.02
N VAL A 155 -6.10 16.41 -16.31
CA VAL A 155 -4.84 16.09 -16.99
C VAL A 155 -4.75 16.76 -18.35
N GLY A 156 -5.82 16.70 -19.15
CA GLY A 156 -5.89 17.38 -20.46
C GLY A 156 -5.65 18.88 -20.34
N VAL A 157 -6.31 19.56 -19.42
CA VAL A 157 -6.12 20.99 -19.17
C VAL A 157 -4.69 21.29 -18.69
N VAL A 158 -4.17 20.52 -17.74
CA VAL A 158 -2.81 20.70 -17.19
C VAL A 158 -1.75 20.53 -18.29
N THR A 159 -1.94 19.53 -19.17
CA THR A 159 -1.01 19.26 -20.28
C THR A 159 -1.07 20.34 -21.34
N LEU A 160 -2.27 20.74 -21.78
CA LEU A 160 -2.47 21.78 -22.80
C LEU A 160 -1.97 23.16 -22.34
N THR A 161 -2.12 23.49 -21.07
CA THR A 161 -1.68 24.77 -20.50
C THR A 161 -0.22 24.80 -20.08
N GLY A 162 0.46 23.65 -20.07
CA GLY A 162 1.81 23.50 -19.54
C GLY A 162 1.93 23.73 -18.02
N LEU A 163 0.81 23.74 -17.31
CA LEU A 163 0.77 23.96 -15.84
C LEU A 163 1.59 22.91 -15.10
N GLY A 164 1.62 21.66 -15.55
CA GLY A 164 2.41 20.61 -14.94
C GLY A 164 3.91 20.92 -14.92
N LEU A 165 4.45 21.41 -16.04
CA LEU A 165 5.86 21.82 -16.12
C LEU A 165 6.15 23.06 -15.28
N LYS A 166 5.26 24.04 -15.28
CA LYS A 166 5.38 25.22 -14.39
C LYS A 166 5.38 24.82 -12.93
N PHE A 167 4.47 23.93 -12.56
CA PHE A 167 4.39 23.45 -11.18
C PHE A 167 5.67 22.72 -10.75
N SER A 168 6.17 21.81 -11.60
CA SER A 168 7.44 21.11 -11.37
C SER A 168 8.61 22.08 -11.24
N SER A 169 8.68 23.11 -12.08
CA SER A 169 9.75 24.14 -12.00
C SER A 169 9.67 24.95 -10.70
N ILE A 170 8.47 25.27 -10.22
CA ILE A 170 8.26 25.93 -8.93
C ILE A 170 8.74 25.05 -7.78
N VAL A 171 8.35 23.79 -7.75
CA VAL A 171 8.80 22.82 -6.74
C VAL A 171 10.32 22.72 -6.70
N LEU A 172 10.96 22.58 -7.88
CA LEU A 172 12.42 22.52 -7.99
C LEU A 172 13.10 23.79 -7.53
N ALA A 173 12.54 24.97 -7.86
CA ALA A 173 13.07 26.27 -7.44
C ALA A 173 13.03 26.42 -5.91
N TYR A 174 11.88 26.12 -5.28
CA TYR A 174 11.75 26.16 -3.82
C TYR A 174 12.59 25.10 -3.11
N ALA A 175 12.78 23.96 -3.74
CA ALA A 175 13.65 22.89 -3.21
C ALA A 175 15.15 23.20 -3.37
N GLY A 176 15.52 24.26 -4.11
CA GLY A 176 16.93 24.59 -4.39
C GLY A 176 17.72 23.47 -5.06
N GLY A 177 17.07 22.61 -5.85
CA GLY A 177 17.66 21.44 -6.47
C GLY A 177 17.90 20.25 -5.51
N SER A 178 17.47 20.34 -4.26
CA SER A 178 17.58 19.23 -3.30
C SER A 178 16.55 18.15 -3.59
N LEU A 179 17.03 16.92 -3.83
CA LEU A 179 16.14 15.76 -4.02
C LEU A 179 15.26 15.48 -2.81
N LEU A 180 15.82 15.60 -1.59
CA LEU A 180 15.08 15.41 -0.35
C LEU A 180 13.91 16.40 -0.23
N LEU A 181 14.15 17.68 -0.45
CA LEU A 181 13.11 18.71 -0.36
C LEU A 181 12.08 18.54 -1.47
N THR A 182 12.51 18.20 -2.69
CA THR A 182 11.61 17.90 -3.81
C THR A 182 10.70 16.71 -3.48
N ALA A 183 11.26 15.64 -2.92
CA ALA A 183 10.49 14.48 -2.49
C ALA A 183 9.49 14.84 -1.36
N ILE A 184 9.90 15.65 -0.37
CA ILE A 184 9.00 16.12 0.69
C ILE A 184 7.86 16.95 0.12
N TYR A 185 8.13 17.91 -0.75
CA TYR A 185 7.09 18.74 -1.37
C TYR A 185 6.16 17.88 -2.23
N THR A 186 6.70 16.98 -3.04
CA THR A 186 5.91 16.03 -3.82
C THR A 186 5.01 15.17 -2.92
N ALA A 187 5.55 14.62 -1.85
CA ALA A 187 4.79 13.82 -0.88
C ALA A 187 3.62 14.60 -0.28
N LEU A 188 3.88 15.84 0.18
CA LEU A 188 2.85 16.71 0.76
C LEU A 188 1.76 17.05 -0.24
N ILE A 189 2.12 17.37 -1.48
CA ILE A 189 1.17 17.71 -2.52
C ILE A 189 0.27 16.53 -2.85
N VAL A 190 0.87 15.35 -3.09
CA VAL A 190 0.11 14.14 -3.39
C VAL A 190 -0.80 13.76 -2.23
N TRP A 191 -0.30 13.86 -1.01
CA TRP A 191 -1.08 13.57 0.18
C TRP A 191 -2.27 14.53 0.33
N ILE A 192 -2.07 15.85 0.17
CA ILE A 192 -3.14 16.85 0.24
C ILE A 192 -4.18 16.65 -0.86
N VAL A 193 -3.75 16.43 -2.10
CA VAL A 193 -4.67 16.15 -3.21
C VAL A 193 -5.48 14.88 -2.93
N GLY A 194 -4.82 13.85 -2.42
CA GLY A 194 -5.47 12.58 -2.09
C GLY A 194 -6.46 12.65 -0.91
N LEU A 195 -6.41 13.71 -0.08
CA LEU A 195 -7.47 13.96 0.92
C LEU A 195 -8.79 14.40 0.29
N ALA A 196 -8.78 14.88 -0.94
CA ALA A 196 -9.96 15.43 -1.60
C ALA A 196 -10.56 14.50 -2.66
N VAL A 197 -9.77 13.55 -3.20
CA VAL A 197 -10.18 12.69 -4.31
C VAL A 197 -9.73 11.23 -4.11
N PRO A 198 -10.42 10.26 -4.71
CA PRO A 198 -10.02 8.85 -4.63
C PRO A 198 -8.60 8.60 -5.14
N VAL A 199 -7.95 7.52 -4.66
CA VAL A 199 -6.57 7.14 -4.99
C VAL A 199 -6.26 7.20 -6.48
N THR A 200 -7.15 6.64 -7.29
CA THR A 200 -6.97 6.58 -8.75
C THR A 200 -6.87 7.98 -9.37
N ALA A 201 -7.78 8.89 -8.99
CA ALA A 201 -7.76 10.27 -9.47
C ALA A 201 -6.56 11.04 -8.92
N SER A 202 -6.25 10.89 -7.64
CA SER A 202 -5.08 11.50 -7.01
C SER A 202 -3.80 11.10 -7.74
N TYR A 203 -3.63 9.81 -8.00
CA TYR A 203 -2.48 9.32 -8.75
C TYR A 203 -2.41 9.92 -10.16
N ILE A 204 -3.51 9.86 -10.94
CA ILE A 204 -3.53 10.38 -12.32
C ILE A 204 -3.14 11.86 -12.37
N ILE A 205 -3.72 12.67 -11.50
CA ILE A 205 -3.47 14.12 -11.44
C ILE A 205 -2.01 14.38 -11.04
N CYS A 206 -1.57 13.74 -9.95
CA CYS A 206 -0.24 14.00 -9.39
C CYS A 206 0.89 13.39 -10.22
N ALA A 207 0.65 12.31 -10.96
CA ALA A 207 1.62 11.75 -11.88
C ALA A 207 2.02 12.77 -12.98
N VAL A 208 1.06 13.51 -13.51
CA VAL A 208 1.33 14.53 -14.54
C VAL A 208 1.95 15.81 -13.94
N ILE A 209 1.55 16.18 -12.72
CA ILE A 209 1.96 17.44 -12.09
C ILE A 209 3.28 17.32 -11.35
N ALA A 210 3.50 16.23 -10.61
CA ALA A 210 4.57 16.11 -9.63
C ALA A 210 5.69 15.13 -10.04
N ALA A 211 5.42 14.07 -10.85
CA ALA A 211 6.45 13.15 -11.29
C ALA A 211 7.60 13.84 -12.05
N PRO A 212 7.35 14.81 -12.94
CA PRO A 212 8.43 15.46 -13.68
C PRO A 212 9.48 16.13 -12.78
N ALA A 213 9.10 16.62 -11.58
CA ALA A 213 10.04 17.23 -10.65
C ALA A 213 11.06 16.23 -10.10
N LEU A 214 10.62 15.02 -9.76
CA LEU A 214 11.51 13.94 -9.30
C LEU A 214 12.38 13.41 -10.44
N ILE A 215 11.79 13.21 -11.63
CA ILE A 215 12.50 12.72 -12.82
C ILE A 215 13.59 13.70 -13.26
N ALA A 216 13.36 15.00 -13.17
CA ALA A 216 14.35 16.03 -13.46
C ALA A 216 15.61 15.92 -12.55
N LEU A 217 15.45 15.40 -11.34
CA LEU A 217 16.54 15.11 -10.41
C LEU A 217 17.10 13.68 -10.53
N LYS A 218 16.90 13.04 -11.68
CA LYS A 218 17.43 11.72 -12.02
C LYS A 218 16.82 10.54 -11.25
N VAL A 219 15.66 10.73 -10.62
CA VAL A 219 14.90 9.61 -10.09
C VAL A 219 14.35 8.79 -11.25
N PRO A 220 14.51 7.45 -11.26
CA PRO A 220 13.91 6.60 -12.28
C PRO A 220 12.39 6.83 -12.38
N GLU A 221 11.85 6.87 -13.60
CA GLU A 221 10.46 7.18 -13.86
C GLU A 221 9.51 6.27 -13.07
N PHE A 222 9.75 4.96 -13.09
CA PHE A 222 8.95 4.01 -12.32
C PHE A 222 9.00 4.25 -10.81
N ALA A 223 10.14 4.70 -10.27
CA ALA A 223 10.26 5.02 -8.85
C ALA A 223 9.50 6.31 -8.49
N ALA A 224 9.54 7.33 -9.35
CA ALA A 224 8.76 8.55 -9.18
C ALA A 224 7.25 8.26 -9.20
N HIS A 225 6.77 7.43 -10.14
CA HIS A 225 5.38 7.00 -10.22
C HIS A 225 4.94 6.17 -9.02
N MET A 226 5.78 5.21 -8.58
CA MET A 226 5.50 4.43 -7.37
C MET A 226 5.49 5.28 -6.11
N PHE A 227 6.33 6.31 -6.01
CA PHE A 227 6.33 7.28 -4.92
C PHE A 227 4.99 8.02 -4.82
N ILE A 228 4.53 8.56 -5.95
CA ILE A 228 3.26 9.28 -6.02
C ILE A 228 2.10 8.36 -5.68
N PHE A 229 2.09 7.16 -6.26
CA PHE A 229 1.05 6.18 -5.99
C PHE A 229 0.98 5.82 -4.51
N TYR A 230 2.12 5.60 -3.87
CA TYR A 230 2.18 5.23 -2.45
C TYR A 230 1.56 6.32 -1.56
N TYR A 231 1.87 7.59 -1.83
CA TYR A 231 1.27 8.72 -1.09
C TYR A 231 -0.22 8.90 -1.39
N ALA A 232 -0.65 8.63 -2.61
CA ALA A 232 -2.07 8.62 -2.96
C ALA A 232 -2.84 7.54 -2.17
N VAL A 233 -2.25 6.36 -1.94
CA VAL A 233 -2.85 5.31 -1.09
C VAL A 233 -2.86 5.72 0.38
N LEU A 234 -1.77 6.31 0.90
CA LEU A 234 -1.68 6.73 2.30
C LEU A 234 -2.67 7.84 2.66
N SER A 235 -3.14 8.62 1.71
CA SER A 235 -4.15 9.64 1.96
C SER A 235 -5.49 9.06 2.41
N GLU A 236 -5.85 7.85 1.98
CA GLU A 236 -7.12 7.20 2.35
C GLU A 236 -7.26 6.83 3.83
N VAL A 237 -6.15 6.68 4.55
CA VAL A 237 -6.18 6.44 6.00
C VAL A 237 -6.13 7.73 6.80
N SER A 238 -5.99 8.87 6.13
CA SER A 238 -5.79 10.17 6.76
C SER A 238 -7.10 10.96 6.88
N PRO A 239 -7.34 11.67 8.02
CA PRO A 239 -8.46 12.60 8.10
C PRO A 239 -8.30 13.71 7.04
N PRO A 240 -9.37 14.26 6.46
CA PRO A 240 -10.79 14.04 6.79
C PRO A 240 -11.47 12.89 6.03
N THR A 241 -10.91 12.39 4.94
CA THR A 241 -11.56 11.40 4.07
C THR A 241 -11.68 10.04 4.73
N ALA A 242 -10.59 9.47 5.20
CA ALA A 242 -10.50 8.28 6.06
C ALA A 242 -11.48 7.12 5.73
N LEU A 243 -11.66 6.81 4.43
CA LEU A 243 -12.66 5.82 3.98
C LEU A 243 -12.40 4.43 4.58
N SER A 244 -11.14 3.99 4.60
CA SER A 244 -10.76 2.68 5.16
C SER A 244 -10.99 2.60 6.68
N PRO A 245 -10.65 3.60 7.50
CA PRO A 245 -11.00 3.64 8.92
C PRO A 245 -12.50 3.64 9.18
N PHE A 246 -13.30 4.34 8.38
CA PHE A 246 -14.77 4.35 8.53
C PHE A 246 -15.36 2.97 8.24
N ALA A 247 -14.86 2.28 7.22
CA ALA A 247 -15.24 0.90 6.94
C ALA A 247 -14.86 -0.04 8.10
N ALA A 248 -13.68 0.11 8.68
CA ALA A 248 -13.25 -0.65 9.85
C ALA A 248 -14.15 -0.38 11.07
N ALA A 249 -14.51 0.88 11.31
CA ALA A 249 -15.42 1.25 12.38
C ALA A 249 -16.82 0.63 12.20
N ALA A 250 -17.32 0.58 10.97
CA ALA A 250 -18.61 -0.06 10.65
C ALA A 250 -18.59 -1.57 10.95
N ILE A 251 -17.45 -2.24 10.72
CA ILE A 251 -17.30 -3.68 11.03
C ILE A 251 -17.19 -3.92 12.53
N THR A 252 -16.42 -3.09 13.23
CA THR A 252 -16.12 -3.28 14.67
C THR A 252 -17.18 -2.70 15.59
N GLY A 253 -18.13 -1.89 15.08
CA GLY A 253 -19.07 -1.11 15.88
C GLY A 253 -18.42 0.03 16.66
N GLY A 254 -17.17 0.40 16.32
CA GLY A 254 -16.42 1.46 16.97
C GLY A 254 -16.82 2.86 16.49
N ASP A 255 -16.35 3.89 17.22
CA ASP A 255 -16.50 5.27 16.82
C ASP A 255 -15.62 5.56 15.57
N PRO A 256 -16.21 6.05 14.45
CA PRO A 256 -15.46 6.26 13.20
C PRO A 256 -14.29 7.25 13.36
N TYR A 257 -14.49 8.29 14.14
CA TYR A 257 -13.46 9.33 14.32
C TYR A 257 -12.27 8.83 15.15
N LYS A 258 -12.55 8.13 16.25
CA LYS A 258 -11.52 7.50 17.08
C LYS A 258 -10.78 6.41 16.31
N THR A 259 -11.49 5.63 15.52
CA THR A 259 -10.91 4.61 14.63
C THR A 259 -9.97 5.26 13.61
N THR A 260 -10.39 6.38 13.00
CA THR A 260 -9.55 7.14 12.07
C THR A 260 -8.26 7.65 12.73
N LEU A 261 -8.35 8.24 13.91
CA LEU A 261 -7.18 8.72 14.64
C LEU A 261 -6.23 7.57 15.02
N GLN A 262 -6.78 6.41 15.37
CA GLN A 262 -5.99 5.22 15.69
C GLN A 262 -5.30 4.66 14.44
N CYS A 263 -5.99 4.56 13.31
CA CYS A 263 -5.40 4.14 12.04
C CYS A 263 -4.30 5.12 11.61
N TRP A 264 -4.57 6.42 11.71
CA TRP A 264 -3.58 7.43 11.36
C TRP A 264 -2.35 7.41 12.29
N LYS A 265 -2.52 7.10 13.58
CA LYS A 265 -1.41 6.87 14.52
C LYS A 265 -0.49 5.74 14.06
N TYR A 266 -1.03 4.73 13.37
CA TYR A 266 -0.26 3.55 12.96
C TYR A 266 0.52 3.74 11.66
N THR A 267 0.22 4.77 10.87
CA THR A 267 0.80 4.95 9.54
C THR A 267 2.09 5.77 9.44
N PRO A 268 2.50 6.65 10.40
CA PRO A 268 3.66 7.54 10.23
C PRO A 268 4.95 6.83 9.80
N PRO A 269 5.34 5.64 10.34
CA PRO A 269 6.55 4.98 9.87
C PRO A 269 6.45 4.53 8.40
N ALA A 270 5.24 4.19 7.93
CA ALA A 270 5.02 3.78 6.56
C ALA A 270 5.18 4.95 5.56
N PHE A 271 4.93 6.20 5.99
CA PHE A 271 5.16 7.39 5.16
C PHE A 271 6.61 7.55 4.71
N LEU A 272 7.57 6.92 5.40
CA LEU A 272 8.98 7.01 5.05
C LEU A 272 9.44 5.95 4.04
N VAL A 273 8.67 4.90 3.82
CA VAL A 273 9.03 3.82 2.88
C VAL A 273 9.34 4.34 1.48
N PRO A 274 8.53 5.25 0.88
CA PRO A 274 8.83 5.76 -0.45
C PRO A 274 10.15 6.52 -0.57
N PHE A 275 10.61 7.16 0.50
CA PHE A 275 11.87 7.90 0.46
C PHE A 275 13.08 6.99 0.25
N PHE A 276 13.04 5.74 0.71
CA PHE A 276 14.12 4.80 0.49
C PHE A 276 14.38 4.53 -1.00
N PHE A 277 13.33 4.39 -1.81
CA PHE A 277 13.50 4.08 -3.23
C PHE A 277 13.64 5.32 -4.12
N VAL A 278 13.49 6.53 -3.56
CA VAL A 278 13.69 7.78 -4.30
C VAL A 278 15.02 8.44 -3.95
N LEU A 279 15.42 8.44 -2.67
CA LEU A 279 16.63 9.14 -2.22
C LEU A 279 17.90 8.34 -2.44
N ASP A 280 17.83 7.00 -2.29
CA ASP A 280 19.00 6.14 -2.42
C ASP A 280 19.26 5.76 -3.88
N PRO A 281 20.49 5.92 -4.41
CA PRO A 281 20.84 5.44 -5.74
C PRO A 281 20.56 3.94 -5.95
N HIS A 282 20.68 3.13 -4.90
CA HIS A 282 20.34 1.70 -4.91
C HIS A 282 18.88 1.45 -4.49
N GLY A 283 18.12 2.49 -4.22
CA GLY A 283 16.75 2.41 -3.71
C GLY A 283 15.77 1.78 -4.68
N SER A 284 16.03 1.88 -5.98
CA SER A 284 15.27 1.14 -7.01
C SER A 284 15.26 -0.37 -6.79
N GLY A 285 16.23 -0.91 -6.02
CA GLY A 285 16.24 -2.30 -5.58
C GLY A 285 15.03 -2.68 -4.72
N LEU A 286 14.46 -1.74 -3.93
CA LEU A 286 13.21 -1.97 -3.20
C LEU A 286 12.00 -2.15 -4.13
N LEU A 287 12.10 -1.68 -5.37
CA LEU A 287 11.11 -1.87 -6.42
C LEU A 287 11.51 -3.03 -7.37
N LEU A 288 12.42 -3.90 -6.92
CA LEU A 288 12.91 -5.04 -7.68
C LEU A 288 13.33 -4.65 -9.10
N THR A 289 14.04 -3.52 -9.20
CA THR A 289 14.60 -2.94 -10.46
C THR A 289 13.53 -2.55 -11.51
N GLY A 290 12.26 -2.57 -11.16
CA GLY A 290 11.16 -2.07 -11.99
C GLY A 290 10.61 -3.02 -13.05
N SER A 291 11.24 -4.18 -13.31
CA SER A 291 10.73 -5.16 -14.27
C SER A 291 11.26 -6.57 -14.05
N PHE A 292 10.51 -7.57 -14.49
CA PHE A 292 10.94 -8.97 -14.47
C PHE A 292 12.21 -9.23 -15.28
N LYS A 293 12.40 -8.50 -16.39
CA LYS A 293 13.60 -8.66 -17.22
C LYS A 293 14.84 -8.16 -16.51
N ALA A 294 14.75 -7.02 -15.83
CA ALA A 294 15.85 -6.45 -15.08
C ALA A 294 16.21 -7.24 -13.81
N LEU A 295 15.30 -8.10 -13.36
CA LEU A 295 15.51 -8.95 -12.17
C LEU A 295 16.60 -10.00 -12.37
N ALA A 296 16.86 -10.42 -13.61
CA ALA A 296 17.91 -11.38 -13.93
C ALA A 296 19.32 -10.82 -13.64
N ASP A 297 19.51 -9.52 -13.85
CA ASP A 297 20.76 -8.80 -13.63
C ASP A 297 20.77 -8.02 -12.31
N ALA A 298 19.83 -8.30 -11.42
CA ALA A 298 19.66 -7.56 -10.17
C ALA A 298 20.81 -7.86 -9.19
N ASP A 299 21.34 -6.83 -8.56
CA ASP A 299 22.24 -6.95 -7.43
C ASP A 299 21.46 -7.29 -6.15
N TRP A 300 21.23 -8.58 -5.94
CA TRP A 300 20.52 -9.10 -4.77
C TRP A 300 21.18 -8.72 -3.44
N GLY A 301 22.53 -8.51 -3.45
CA GLY A 301 23.25 -8.04 -2.27
C GLY A 301 22.80 -6.64 -1.87
N SER A 302 22.79 -5.71 -2.80
CA SER A 302 22.31 -4.34 -2.57
C SER A 302 20.82 -4.30 -2.20
N ILE A 303 19.98 -5.10 -2.85
CA ILE A 303 18.55 -5.22 -2.52
C ILE A 303 18.36 -5.69 -1.08
N ALA A 304 19.10 -6.71 -0.66
CA ALA A 304 19.01 -7.23 0.71
C ALA A 304 19.47 -6.19 1.74
N VAL A 305 20.56 -5.48 1.46
CA VAL A 305 21.09 -4.44 2.37
C VAL A 305 20.11 -3.28 2.50
N ILE A 306 19.56 -2.74 1.42
CA ILE A 306 18.62 -1.62 1.48
C ILE A 306 17.30 -2.03 2.15
N THR A 307 16.83 -3.25 1.89
CA THR A 307 15.64 -3.81 2.56
C THR A 307 15.88 -3.99 4.04
N PHE A 308 17.04 -4.49 4.45
CA PHE A 308 17.42 -4.61 5.86
C PHE A 308 17.45 -3.24 6.55
N ILE A 309 18.07 -2.23 5.94
CA ILE A 309 18.11 -0.86 6.47
C ILE A 309 16.68 -0.31 6.63
N ALA A 310 15.83 -0.52 5.64
CA ALA A 310 14.43 -0.09 5.69
C ALA A 310 13.65 -0.78 6.84
N VAL A 311 13.84 -2.08 7.02
CA VAL A 311 13.23 -2.83 8.14
C VAL A 311 13.70 -2.28 9.49
N VAL A 312 15.01 -2.07 9.68
CA VAL A 312 15.57 -1.53 10.92
C VAL A 312 15.08 -0.11 11.18
N SER A 313 15.00 0.74 10.14
CA SER A 313 14.45 2.08 10.24
C SER A 313 12.99 2.05 10.70
N ILE A 314 12.16 1.21 10.08
CA ILE A 314 10.76 1.03 10.47
C ILE A 314 10.65 0.56 11.92
N MET A 315 11.44 -0.41 12.36
CA MET A 315 11.43 -0.88 13.73
C MET A 315 11.78 0.23 14.73
N ALA A 316 12.77 1.06 14.40
CA ALA A 316 13.16 2.21 15.22
C ALA A 316 12.02 3.24 15.31
N LEU A 317 11.42 3.59 14.18
CA LEU A 317 10.31 4.53 14.12
C LEU A 317 9.07 4.02 14.87
N VAL A 318 8.67 2.77 14.63
CA VAL A 318 7.55 2.13 15.30
C VAL A 318 7.75 2.17 16.81
N THR A 319 8.92 1.75 17.28
CA THR A 319 9.26 1.74 18.72
C THR A 319 9.27 3.15 19.31
N GLY A 320 9.81 4.12 18.57
CA GLY A 320 9.85 5.53 18.97
C GLY A 320 8.46 6.16 19.03
N PHE A 321 7.61 5.96 18.02
CA PHE A 321 6.24 6.48 18.00
C PHE A 321 5.36 5.84 19.06
N GLN A 322 5.43 4.52 19.25
CA GLN A 322 4.66 3.81 20.25
C GLN A 322 5.19 4.06 21.67
N GLY A 323 6.47 4.42 21.81
CA GLY A 323 7.10 4.70 23.10
C GLY A 323 7.21 3.48 23.99
N TRP A 324 7.39 2.29 23.39
CA TRP A 324 7.56 1.04 24.10
C TRP A 324 8.50 0.10 23.34
N MET A 325 9.40 -0.57 24.08
CA MET A 325 10.29 -1.60 23.54
C MET A 325 10.30 -2.81 24.50
N TYR A 326 11.18 -2.81 25.50
CA TYR A 326 11.19 -3.77 26.60
C TYR A 326 10.41 -3.26 27.83
N ARG A 327 10.20 -1.95 27.87
CA ARG A 327 9.44 -1.18 28.86
C ARG A 327 8.98 0.13 28.22
N ASN A 328 8.21 0.92 28.95
CA ASN A 328 7.87 2.28 28.50
C ASN A 328 9.15 3.09 28.23
N ALA A 329 9.25 3.63 27.03
CA ALA A 329 10.38 4.46 26.62
C ALA A 329 10.11 5.92 27.03
N GLY A 330 11.04 6.51 27.77
CA GLY A 330 11.00 7.92 28.11
C GLY A 330 11.15 8.81 26.87
N PRO A 331 10.81 10.13 26.96
CA PRO A 331 10.84 11.04 25.82
C PRO A 331 12.18 11.08 25.08
N ALA A 332 13.29 11.04 25.83
CA ALA A 332 14.62 11.05 25.23
C ALA A 332 14.89 9.81 24.36
N VAL A 333 14.55 8.62 24.85
CA VAL A 333 14.72 7.37 24.07
C VAL A 333 13.82 7.37 22.84
N ARG A 334 12.60 7.90 22.96
CA ARG A 334 11.68 8.03 21.83
C ARG A 334 12.25 8.97 20.75
N LEU A 335 12.78 10.12 21.14
CA LEU A 335 13.42 11.04 20.21
C LEU A 335 14.65 10.43 19.54
N LEU A 336 15.50 9.71 20.28
CA LEU A 336 16.65 9.03 19.72
C LEU A 336 16.24 7.99 18.68
N LEU A 337 15.20 7.18 18.94
CA LEU A 337 14.73 6.15 18.03
C LEU A 337 14.06 6.75 16.78
N ILE A 338 13.26 7.81 16.94
CA ILE A 338 12.65 8.53 15.82
C ILE A 338 13.73 9.17 14.94
N SER A 339 14.70 9.88 15.56
CA SER A 339 15.84 10.45 14.83
C SER A 339 16.66 9.40 14.12
N ALA A 340 16.90 8.25 14.76
CA ALA A 340 17.60 7.12 14.14
C ALA A 340 16.88 6.60 12.90
N GLY A 341 15.57 6.46 12.97
CA GLY A 341 14.76 6.03 11.82
C GLY A 341 14.88 7.00 10.65
N PHE A 342 14.76 8.31 10.88
CA PHE A 342 14.96 9.31 9.84
C PHE A 342 16.37 9.32 9.25
N LEU A 343 17.40 9.18 10.11
CA LEU A 343 18.78 9.11 9.66
C LEU A 343 19.06 7.90 8.78
N LEU A 344 18.43 6.77 9.03
CA LEU A 344 18.58 5.55 8.22
C LEU A 344 17.92 5.68 6.83
N VAL A 345 16.92 6.54 6.68
CA VAL A 345 16.30 6.83 5.36
C VAL A 345 17.26 7.63 4.47
N TYR A 346 18.10 8.47 5.05
CA TYR A 346 19.03 9.30 4.28
C TYR A 346 20.23 8.46 3.81
N PRO A 347 20.61 8.48 2.52
CA PRO A 347 21.52 7.49 1.90
C PRO A 347 22.99 7.64 2.24
N GLU A 348 23.38 8.69 2.95
CA GLU A 348 24.78 8.97 3.29
C GLU A 348 25.35 8.01 4.34
N ARG A 349 26.61 7.62 4.20
CA ARG A 349 27.28 6.68 5.14
C ARG A 349 27.25 7.19 6.58
N TRP A 350 27.55 8.46 6.79
CA TRP A 350 27.55 9.05 8.13
C TRP A 350 26.16 8.99 8.79
N SER A 351 25.09 9.22 8.00
CA SER A 351 23.72 9.20 8.48
C SER A 351 23.31 7.79 8.91
N ARG A 352 23.65 6.77 8.12
CA ARG A 352 23.38 5.37 8.46
C ARG A 352 24.16 4.93 9.72
N ILE A 353 25.45 5.27 9.81
CA ILE A 353 26.26 4.98 11.02
C ILE A 353 25.64 5.66 12.25
N ALA A 354 25.33 6.94 12.16
CA ALA A 354 24.68 7.68 13.24
C ALA A 354 23.34 7.05 13.64
N GLY A 355 22.51 6.66 12.67
CA GLY A 355 21.25 5.97 12.92
C GLY A 355 21.43 4.66 13.71
N PHE A 356 22.35 3.80 13.28
CA PHE A 356 22.64 2.55 13.99
C PHE A 356 23.21 2.82 15.40
N CYS A 357 24.09 3.80 15.58
CA CYS A 357 24.60 4.19 16.88
C CYS A 357 23.50 4.65 17.83
N LEU A 358 22.54 5.49 17.35
CA LEU A 358 21.41 5.93 18.16
C LEU A 358 20.50 4.78 18.59
N ILE A 359 20.27 3.80 17.69
CA ILE A 359 19.53 2.58 18.05
C ILE A 359 20.27 1.81 19.12
N ALA A 360 21.58 1.60 18.98
CA ALA A 360 22.38 0.86 19.96
C ALA A 360 22.35 1.54 21.33
N VAL A 361 22.52 2.86 21.39
CA VAL A 361 22.40 3.66 22.62
C VAL A 361 21.01 3.52 23.23
N SER A 362 19.96 3.62 22.45
CA SER A 362 18.58 3.48 22.91
C SER A 362 18.31 2.11 23.49
N MET A 363 18.80 1.06 22.84
CA MET A 363 18.71 -0.33 23.34
C MET A 363 19.48 -0.50 24.65
N ALA A 364 20.71 0.01 24.75
CA ALA A 364 21.52 -0.06 25.97
C ALA A 364 20.79 0.62 27.14
N VAL A 365 20.26 1.82 26.96
CA VAL A 365 19.48 2.55 27.98
C VAL A 365 18.25 1.75 28.44
N GLN A 366 17.54 1.10 27.50
CA GLN A 366 16.36 0.31 27.81
C GLN A 366 16.74 -0.96 28.62
N ILE A 367 17.79 -1.67 28.22
CA ILE A 367 18.26 -2.91 28.88
C ILE A 367 18.80 -2.62 30.29
N LEU A 368 19.66 -1.60 30.43
CA LEU A 368 20.21 -1.19 31.72
C LEU A 368 19.11 -0.74 32.70
N GLY A 369 18.16 0.02 32.22
CA GLY A 369 17.02 0.45 33.02
C GLY A 369 16.07 -0.68 33.42
N ARG A 370 15.96 -1.77 32.63
CA ARG A 370 15.20 -2.96 32.99
C ARG A 370 15.89 -3.72 34.14
N ARG A 371 17.22 -3.85 34.09
CA ARG A 371 18.00 -4.51 35.16
C ARG A 371 17.86 -3.79 36.50
N ARG A 372 17.84 -2.42 36.50
CA ARG A 372 17.65 -1.64 37.74
C ARG A 372 16.25 -1.73 38.34
N ALA A 373 15.24 -2.07 37.54
CA ALA A 373 13.87 -2.24 38.01
C ALA A 373 13.58 -3.65 38.56
N LEU A 374 14.47 -4.61 38.31
CA LEU A 374 14.40 -5.99 38.77
C LEU A 374 15.34 -6.28 39.95
N ALA A 375 16.31 -5.36 40.20
CA ALA A 375 17.17 -5.34 41.39
C ALA A 375 16.60 -4.46 42.49
#